data_92ae95d9f887d0b8413aa4090d81114a
#
_entry.id   92ae95d9f887d0b8413aa4090d81114a
#
_cell.length_a   1.000
_cell.length_b   1.000
_cell.length_c   1.000
_cell.angle_alpha   90.00
_cell.angle_beta   90.00
_cell.angle_gamma   90.00
#
_symmetry.space_group_name_H-M   'P 1'
#
loop_
_entity.id
_entity.type
_entity.pdbx_description
1 polymer ?
#
loop_
_entity_poly.entity_id
_entity_poly.type
_entity_poly.pdbx_seq_one_letter_code
_entity_poly.pdbx_strand_id
1 'polypeptide(L)'
;METERTEAKKRAFRVGEKFTTTIEKVAHGGHFIARHEGAVFFIRHGIPGETVIVEVTSTGKSFNRGDVVEVIGPSADRVKAPCNYAHRLGCGGCDFQHISISRQRDLKSEVITEQFARIAKMDLKVAVEEVAEPLHWRTRAILNIDGSGKAGFFGSRSHNSIQIDDCLTCVPVLKLAEITSRTWQPNTKLEISANNSGDRIIANAAVIEGPKELVEVVGANTFQVSHSSFWQSHKLAPAVLTEAVMQFAELQSGDQALDLYGGVGLFTAAALSAVGATGRVDLVEASSSAISDAKVNFGNVPNVNIYLGD
;
A
#
# COMPACT_ATOMS: atom_id res chain seq x y z
N MET A 1 0.17 -9.15 53.29
CA MET A 1 0.95 -10.10 52.42
C MET A 1 0.92 -9.48 51.03
N GLU A 2 1.92 -8.65 50.77
CA GLU A 2 2.17 -8.11 49.42
C GLU A 2 2.81 -9.21 48.59
N THR A 3 2.10 -9.62 47.54
CA THR A 3 2.66 -10.53 46.53
C THR A 3 3.59 -9.74 45.63
N GLU A 4 4.89 -9.79 45.90
CA GLU A 4 5.93 -9.37 44.97
C GLU A 4 5.74 -10.11 43.65
N ARG A 5 5.24 -9.37 42.64
CA ARG A 5 5.36 -9.80 41.23
C ARG A 5 6.84 -9.67 40.86
N THR A 6 7.58 -10.76 40.96
CA THR A 6 8.91 -10.90 40.37
C THR A 6 8.78 -10.67 38.85
N GLU A 7 9.11 -9.47 38.37
CA GLU A 7 9.32 -9.25 36.94
C GLU A 7 10.47 -10.14 36.48
N ALA A 8 10.12 -11.21 35.78
CA ALA A 8 11.11 -12.05 35.12
C ALA A 8 11.95 -11.17 34.19
N LYS A 9 13.24 -11.06 34.46
CA LYS A 9 14.20 -10.28 33.69
C LYS A 9 14.13 -10.76 32.23
N LYS A 10 13.57 -9.98 31.33
CA LYS A 10 13.50 -10.31 29.91
C LYS A 10 14.90 -10.56 29.39
N ARG A 11 15.12 -11.72 28.74
CA ARG A 11 16.41 -12.04 28.12
C ARG A 11 16.74 -10.97 27.07
N ALA A 12 18.00 -10.52 27.03
CA ALA A 12 18.50 -9.66 25.97
C ALA A 12 18.90 -10.52 24.75
N PHE A 13 18.30 -10.23 23.61
CA PHE A 13 18.64 -10.87 22.33
C PHE A 13 19.67 -10.05 21.57
N ARG A 14 20.38 -10.69 20.63
CA ARG A 14 21.37 -10.03 19.76
C ARG A 14 20.96 -10.15 18.30
N VAL A 15 21.27 -9.14 17.50
CA VAL A 15 21.11 -9.22 16.06
C VAL A 15 21.94 -10.37 15.49
N GLY A 16 21.36 -11.17 14.61
CA GLY A 16 21.95 -12.40 14.05
C GLY A 16 21.70 -13.66 14.89
N GLU A 17 21.20 -13.54 16.13
CA GLU A 17 20.84 -14.69 16.94
C GLU A 17 19.66 -15.45 16.34
N LYS A 18 19.71 -16.78 16.39
CA LYS A 18 18.63 -17.65 15.87
C LYS A 18 17.96 -18.42 16.99
N PHE A 19 16.65 -18.57 16.86
CA PHE A 19 15.83 -19.35 17.79
C PHE A 19 14.64 -19.99 17.08
N THR A 20 14.12 -21.07 17.64
CA THR A 20 12.90 -21.73 17.16
C THR A 20 11.70 -21.20 17.92
N THR A 21 10.60 -20.91 17.20
CA THR A 21 9.35 -20.46 17.80
C THR A 21 8.16 -20.83 16.91
N THR A 22 6.96 -20.71 17.47
CA THR A 22 5.72 -20.80 16.71
C THR A 22 5.15 -19.40 16.45
N ILE A 23 4.72 -19.14 15.23
CA ILE A 23 4.04 -17.89 14.87
C ILE A 23 2.63 -17.90 15.45
N GLU A 24 2.29 -16.87 16.24
CA GLU A 24 1.02 -16.83 16.97
C GLU A 24 -0.11 -16.21 16.14
N LYS A 25 0.12 -15.01 15.61
CA LYS A 25 -0.90 -14.24 14.88
C LYS A 25 -0.29 -13.21 13.93
N VAL A 26 -1.12 -12.70 13.04
CA VAL A 26 -0.80 -11.55 12.20
C VAL A 26 -0.82 -10.25 13.03
N ALA A 27 -0.01 -9.27 12.61
CA ALA A 27 -0.01 -7.91 13.14
C ALA A 27 -0.16 -6.89 12.00
N HIS A 28 -0.57 -5.68 12.36
CA HIS A 28 -0.62 -4.56 11.41
C HIS A 28 0.75 -4.33 10.76
N GLY A 29 0.76 -4.00 9.47
CA GLY A 29 1.97 -3.68 8.71
C GLY A 29 2.71 -4.91 8.15
N GLY A 30 2.01 -6.02 7.90
CA GLY A 30 2.57 -7.19 7.20
C GLY A 30 3.51 -8.05 8.03
N HIS A 31 3.45 -7.94 9.36
CA HIS A 31 4.27 -8.72 10.30
C HIS A 31 3.43 -9.75 11.03
N PHE A 32 4.13 -10.70 11.64
CA PHE A 32 3.53 -11.72 12.50
C PHE A 32 4.13 -11.61 13.89
N ILE A 33 3.36 -12.00 14.90
CA ILE A 33 3.79 -12.00 16.30
C ILE A 33 4.18 -13.39 16.71
N ALA A 34 5.31 -13.50 17.42
CA ALA A 34 5.66 -14.64 18.25
C ALA A 34 6.24 -14.16 19.58
N ARG A 35 6.18 -15.04 20.57
CA ARG A 35 6.83 -14.84 21.86
C ARG A 35 7.88 -15.90 22.08
N HIS A 36 9.06 -15.47 22.53
CA HIS A 36 10.15 -16.37 22.88
C HIS A 36 10.86 -15.83 24.12
N GLU A 37 10.99 -16.68 25.16
CA GLU A 37 11.63 -16.36 26.46
C GLU A 37 11.16 -14.99 27.03
N GLY A 38 9.85 -14.73 27.02
CA GLY A 38 9.23 -13.53 27.58
C GLY A 38 9.35 -12.27 26.70
N ALA A 39 10.04 -12.33 25.56
CA ALA A 39 10.13 -11.23 24.62
C ALA A 39 9.14 -11.38 23.47
N VAL A 40 8.65 -10.23 22.96
CA VAL A 40 7.77 -10.15 21.79
C VAL A 40 8.60 -9.89 20.55
N PHE A 41 8.31 -10.61 19.49
CA PHE A 41 8.93 -10.46 18.18
C PHE A 41 7.91 -10.12 17.11
N PHE A 42 8.22 -9.14 16.27
CA PHE A 42 7.57 -8.92 14.99
C PHE A 42 8.39 -9.60 13.90
N ILE A 43 7.81 -10.63 13.32
CA ILE A 43 8.50 -11.55 12.40
C ILE A 43 7.94 -11.38 10.99
N ARG A 44 8.81 -11.43 9.99
CA ARG A 44 8.43 -11.48 8.57
C ARG A 44 8.56 -12.88 8.01
N HIS A 45 7.81 -13.16 6.96
CA HIS A 45 7.84 -14.41 6.17
C HIS A 45 7.35 -15.66 6.90
N GLY A 46 6.65 -15.49 8.05
CA GLY A 46 5.94 -16.58 8.73
C GLY A 46 4.45 -16.61 8.36
N ILE A 47 3.75 -17.63 8.84
CA ILE A 47 2.29 -17.77 8.81
C ILE A 47 1.84 -18.24 10.19
N PRO A 48 0.71 -17.74 10.75
CA PRO A 48 0.21 -18.21 12.03
C PRO A 48 0.07 -19.75 12.10
N GLY A 49 0.56 -20.33 13.18
CA GLY A 49 0.59 -21.79 13.39
C GLY A 49 1.88 -22.48 12.93
N GLU A 50 2.73 -21.83 12.14
CA GLU A 50 3.99 -22.42 11.71
C GLU A 50 5.04 -22.47 12.83
N THR A 51 5.80 -23.57 12.88
CA THR A 51 7.04 -23.66 13.64
C THR A 51 8.20 -23.27 12.73
N VAL A 52 8.97 -22.25 13.15
CA VAL A 52 10.00 -21.61 12.31
C VAL A 52 11.29 -21.37 13.10
N ILE A 53 12.41 -21.29 12.38
CA ILE A 53 13.64 -20.69 12.89
C ILE A 53 13.65 -19.23 12.46
N VAL A 54 13.79 -18.34 13.44
CA VAL A 54 13.84 -16.90 13.27
C VAL A 54 15.25 -16.40 13.52
N GLU A 55 15.75 -15.52 12.65
CA GLU A 55 16.97 -14.75 12.87
C GLU A 55 16.60 -13.32 13.30
N VAL A 56 17.15 -12.88 14.42
CA VAL A 56 16.91 -11.53 14.96
C VAL A 56 17.53 -10.48 14.03
N THR A 57 16.72 -9.53 13.54
CA THR A 57 17.17 -8.46 12.64
C THR A 57 17.30 -7.11 13.35
N SER A 58 16.58 -6.91 14.47
CA SER A 58 16.65 -5.70 15.26
C SER A 58 16.15 -5.96 16.67
N THR A 59 16.75 -5.28 17.65
CA THR A 59 16.36 -5.35 19.06
C THR A 59 15.84 -4.00 19.56
N GLY A 60 14.86 -4.02 20.46
CA GLY A 60 14.25 -2.84 21.03
C GLY A 60 13.81 -3.03 22.47
N LYS A 61 13.44 -1.94 23.15
CA LYS A 61 13.02 -1.98 24.57
C LYS A 61 11.71 -2.76 24.78
N SER A 62 10.76 -2.61 23.87
CA SER A 62 9.41 -3.18 24.01
C SER A 62 9.22 -4.45 23.17
N PHE A 63 9.86 -4.52 22.02
CA PHE A 63 9.78 -5.66 21.10
C PHE A 63 11.06 -5.76 20.26
N ASN A 64 11.27 -6.94 19.70
CA ASN A 64 12.33 -7.23 18.76
C ASN A 64 11.75 -7.50 17.38
N ARG A 65 12.60 -7.58 16.36
CA ARG A 65 12.24 -7.97 14.99
C ARG A 65 13.07 -9.15 14.55
N GLY A 66 12.50 -9.94 13.67
CA GLY A 66 13.19 -11.07 13.07
C GLY A 66 12.59 -11.46 11.74
N ASP A 67 13.36 -12.21 10.98
CA ASP A 67 12.93 -12.82 9.74
C ASP A 67 12.98 -14.33 9.86
N VAL A 68 12.00 -15.03 9.30
CA VAL A 68 12.03 -16.48 9.15
C VAL A 68 13.19 -16.85 8.22
N VAL A 69 14.08 -17.72 8.71
CA VAL A 69 15.19 -18.27 7.91
C VAL A 69 14.94 -19.72 7.51
N GLU A 70 14.10 -20.45 8.27
CA GLU A 70 13.71 -21.82 7.97
C GLU A 70 12.29 -22.07 8.49
N VAL A 71 11.52 -22.86 7.76
CA VAL A 71 10.19 -23.32 8.16
C VAL A 71 10.26 -24.81 8.46
N ILE A 72 10.08 -25.18 9.73
CA ILE A 72 10.14 -26.58 10.20
C ILE A 72 8.78 -27.26 9.99
N GLY A 73 7.70 -26.58 10.40
CA GLY A 73 6.31 -27.05 10.28
C GLY A 73 5.49 -26.09 9.44
N PRO A 74 5.43 -26.28 8.11
CA PRO A 74 4.74 -25.34 7.23
C PRO A 74 3.21 -25.42 7.39
N SER A 75 2.55 -24.28 7.25
CA SER A 75 1.10 -24.18 7.09
C SER A 75 0.66 -24.74 5.75
N ALA A 76 -0.55 -25.30 5.69
CA ALA A 76 -1.20 -25.67 4.43
C ALA A 76 -1.40 -24.45 3.48
N ASP A 77 -1.44 -23.24 4.03
CA ASP A 77 -1.57 -21.98 3.28
C ASP A 77 -0.24 -21.47 2.72
N ARG A 78 0.88 -22.13 3.01
CA ARG A 78 2.17 -21.72 2.47
C ARG A 78 2.29 -22.11 1.00
N VAL A 79 2.58 -21.13 0.17
CA VAL A 79 2.82 -21.29 -1.26
C VAL A 79 4.20 -20.78 -1.66
N LYS A 80 4.69 -21.19 -2.82
CA LYS A 80 5.88 -20.58 -3.40
C LYS A 80 5.53 -19.16 -3.88
N ALA A 81 6.26 -18.16 -3.42
CA ALA A 81 6.10 -16.79 -3.90
C ALA A 81 6.34 -16.73 -5.42
N PRO A 82 5.44 -16.13 -6.20
CA PRO A 82 5.60 -16.02 -7.64
C PRO A 82 6.74 -15.07 -8.05
N CYS A 83 7.06 -14.07 -7.24
CA CYS A 83 8.11 -13.08 -7.50
C CYS A 83 9.46 -13.55 -6.93
N ASN A 84 10.50 -13.57 -7.77
CA ASN A 84 11.85 -13.97 -7.37
C ASN A 84 12.46 -13.04 -6.31
N TYR A 85 11.97 -11.81 -6.17
CA TYR A 85 12.44 -10.81 -5.21
C TYR A 85 11.65 -10.81 -3.90
N ALA A 86 10.59 -11.62 -3.77
CA ALA A 86 9.76 -11.69 -2.57
C ALA A 86 10.36 -12.66 -1.52
N HIS A 87 11.53 -12.33 -1.01
CA HIS A 87 12.24 -13.08 0.03
C HIS A 87 12.94 -12.13 1.01
N ARG A 88 13.47 -12.69 2.13
CA ARG A 88 14.00 -11.91 3.27
C ARG A 88 15.09 -10.88 2.91
N LEU A 89 15.89 -11.13 1.90
CA LEU A 89 16.96 -10.23 1.45
C LEU A 89 16.62 -9.49 0.15
N GLY A 90 15.40 -9.63 -0.32
CA GLY A 90 14.93 -9.05 -1.57
C GLY A 90 14.16 -7.75 -1.39
N CYS A 91 13.32 -7.47 -2.38
CA CYS A 91 12.47 -6.29 -2.42
C CYS A 91 11.52 -6.22 -1.21
N GLY A 92 11.42 -5.04 -0.60
CA GLY A 92 10.53 -4.78 0.54
C GLY A 92 9.08 -4.46 0.18
N GLY A 93 8.69 -4.57 -1.10
CA GLY A 93 7.37 -4.15 -1.56
C GLY A 93 6.24 -5.15 -1.33
N CYS A 94 6.55 -6.41 -0.95
CA CYS A 94 5.53 -7.46 -0.76
C CYS A 94 5.85 -8.30 0.46
N ASP A 95 4.89 -8.40 1.39
CA ASP A 95 5.07 -9.15 2.63
C ASP A 95 4.37 -10.52 2.64
N PHE A 96 3.39 -10.78 1.75
CA PHE A 96 2.49 -11.94 1.84
C PHE A 96 2.52 -12.88 0.63
N GLN A 97 3.43 -12.71 -0.33
CA GLN A 97 3.44 -13.56 -1.53
C GLN A 97 3.69 -15.06 -1.26
N HIS A 98 4.19 -15.41 -0.08
CA HIS A 98 4.37 -16.80 0.38
C HIS A 98 3.12 -17.42 1.00
N ILE A 99 1.98 -16.72 0.98
CA ILE A 99 0.70 -17.11 1.59
C ILE A 99 -0.36 -17.26 0.49
N SER A 100 -1.24 -18.25 0.60
CA SER A 100 -2.38 -18.42 -0.31
C SER A 100 -3.28 -17.17 -0.32
N ILE A 101 -3.86 -16.83 -1.47
CA ILE A 101 -4.63 -15.57 -1.64
C ILE A 101 -5.84 -15.52 -0.69
N SER A 102 -6.55 -16.63 -0.50
CA SER A 102 -7.65 -16.71 0.47
C SER A 102 -7.16 -16.36 1.87
N ARG A 103 -6.06 -17.00 2.31
CA ARG A 103 -5.50 -16.74 3.63
C ARG A 103 -4.97 -15.33 3.81
N GLN A 104 -4.42 -14.70 2.75
CA GLN A 104 -4.04 -13.29 2.80
C GLN A 104 -5.24 -12.38 3.13
N ARG A 105 -6.42 -12.63 2.56
CA ARG A 105 -7.65 -11.87 2.86
C ARG A 105 -8.10 -12.09 4.29
N ASP A 106 -8.10 -13.33 4.78
CA ASP A 106 -8.44 -13.65 6.16
C ASP A 106 -7.52 -12.92 7.15
N LEU A 107 -6.21 -12.97 6.93
CA LEU A 107 -5.24 -12.27 7.76
C LEU A 107 -5.44 -10.75 7.79
N LYS A 108 -5.80 -10.15 6.65
CA LYS A 108 -6.14 -8.73 6.59
C LYS A 108 -7.43 -8.43 7.36
N SER A 109 -8.44 -9.29 7.25
CA SER A 109 -9.69 -9.21 8.01
C SER A 109 -9.43 -9.30 9.51
N GLU A 110 -8.57 -10.24 9.96
CA GLU A 110 -8.15 -10.37 11.35
C GLU A 110 -7.50 -9.08 11.88
N VAL A 111 -6.59 -8.46 11.08
CA VAL A 111 -5.94 -7.20 11.46
C VAL A 111 -6.95 -6.08 11.65
N ILE A 112 -7.89 -5.90 10.71
CA ILE A 112 -8.88 -4.82 10.77
C ILE A 112 -9.80 -5.04 11.98
N THR A 113 -10.31 -6.25 12.17
CA THR A 113 -11.15 -6.62 13.30
C THR A 113 -10.45 -6.35 14.64
N GLU A 114 -9.15 -6.75 14.76
CA GLU A 114 -8.37 -6.47 15.98
C GLU A 114 -8.19 -4.96 16.24
N GLN A 115 -7.95 -4.16 15.19
CA GLN A 115 -7.80 -2.72 15.34
C GLN A 115 -9.10 -2.05 15.82
N PHE A 116 -10.26 -2.42 15.26
CA PHE A 116 -11.55 -1.91 15.72
C PHE A 116 -11.83 -2.31 17.17
N ALA A 117 -11.60 -3.57 17.52
CA ALA A 117 -11.81 -4.04 18.90
C ALA A 117 -10.88 -3.32 19.89
N ARG A 118 -9.60 -3.14 19.54
CA ARG A 118 -8.60 -2.56 20.44
C ARG A 118 -8.71 -1.05 20.58
N ILE A 119 -8.89 -0.33 19.48
CA ILE A 119 -8.82 1.14 19.43
C ILE A 119 -10.21 1.75 19.62
N ALA A 120 -11.16 1.33 18.78
CA ALA A 120 -12.52 1.87 18.78
C ALA A 120 -13.46 1.20 19.80
N LYS A 121 -13.02 0.07 20.43
CA LYS A 121 -13.86 -0.75 21.33
C LYS A 121 -15.11 -1.29 20.64
N MET A 122 -15.04 -1.53 19.35
CA MET A 122 -16.12 -2.05 18.51
C MET A 122 -15.83 -3.50 18.15
N ASP A 123 -16.79 -4.39 18.39
CA ASP A 123 -16.73 -5.80 17.96
C ASP A 123 -17.35 -5.90 16.56
N LEU A 124 -16.51 -5.74 15.55
CA LEU A 124 -16.88 -5.82 14.14
C LEU A 124 -16.21 -7.02 13.48
N LYS A 125 -16.98 -7.79 12.74
CA LYS A 125 -16.45 -8.80 11.82
C LYS A 125 -16.33 -8.17 10.43
N VAL A 126 -15.10 -8.01 9.95
CA VAL A 126 -14.82 -7.42 8.65
C VAL A 126 -14.36 -8.50 7.71
N ALA A 127 -14.97 -8.59 6.53
CA ALA A 127 -14.49 -9.41 5.43
C ALA A 127 -13.73 -8.54 4.42
N VAL A 128 -12.54 -8.97 4.05
CA VAL A 128 -11.78 -8.33 2.97
C VAL A 128 -12.21 -8.95 1.64
N GLU A 129 -12.76 -8.12 0.78
CA GLU A 129 -13.29 -8.53 -0.52
C GLU A 129 -12.18 -8.67 -1.58
N GLU A 130 -12.45 -9.49 -2.57
CA GLU A 130 -11.64 -9.61 -3.77
C GLU A 130 -12.02 -8.50 -4.75
N VAL A 131 -11.03 -7.73 -5.18
CA VAL A 131 -11.24 -6.65 -6.16
C VAL A 131 -10.76 -7.05 -7.55
N ALA A 132 -9.66 -7.79 -7.62
CA ALA A 132 -9.03 -8.21 -8.88
C ALA A 132 -8.04 -9.35 -8.64
N GLU A 133 -7.48 -9.84 -9.74
CA GLU A 133 -6.32 -10.72 -9.73
C GLU A 133 -5.18 -10.11 -8.88
N PRO A 134 -4.44 -10.94 -8.13
CA PRO A 134 -3.47 -10.47 -7.14
C PRO A 134 -2.20 -9.85 -7.74
N LEU A 135 -2.02 -9.96 -9.04
CA LEU A 135 -0.88 -9.43 -9.79
C LEU A 135 -1.34 -8.41 -10.85
N HIS A 136 -0.40 -7.64 -11.41
CA HIS A 136 -0.65 -6.68 -12.50
C HIS A 136 -1.76 -5.67 -12.21
N TRP A 137 -1.77 -5.16 -10.99
CA TRP A 137 -2.75 -4.16 -10.55
C TRP A 137 -2.17 -2.77 -10.30
N ARG A 138 -0.84 -2.68 -10.02
CA ARG A 138 -0.20 -1.42 -9.63
C ARG A 138 0.11 -0.56 -10.84
N THR A 139 -0.50 0.62 -10.89
CA THR A 139 -0.32 1.60 -11.97
C THR A 139 0.72 2.66 -11.67
N ARG A 140 1.18 2.77 -10.41
CA ARG A 140 2.14 3.79 -9.97
C ARG A 140 3.21 3.16 -9.08
N ALA A 141 4.47 3.52 -9.31
CA ALA A 141 5.58 3.08 -8.48
C ALA A 141 6.70 4.15 -8.45
N ILE A 142 7.51 4.10 -7.40
CA ILE A 142 8.71 4.90 -7.25
C ILE A 142 9.90 3.94 -7.26
N LEU A 143 10.79 4.09 -8.24
CA LEU A 143 12.04 3.36 -8.30
C LEU A 143 13.16 4.22 -7.70
N ASN A 144 14.05 3.60 -6.96
CA ASN A 144 15.24 4.24 -6.44
C ASN A 144 16.41 3.92 -7.38
N ILE A 145 17.16 4.94 -7.75
CA ILE A 145 18.36 4.81 -8.58
C ILE A 145 19.56 4.78 -7.65
N ASP A 146 20.32 3.69 -7.69
CA ASP A 146 21.51 3.53 -6.87
C ASP A 146 22.70 4.38 -7.36
N GLY A 147 23.83 4.31 -6.65
CA GLY A 147 25.05 5.02 -7.01
C GLY A 147 25.68 4.60 -8.35
N SER A 148 25.26 3.46 -8.92
CA SER A 148 25.69 2.98 -10.25
C SER A 148 24.71 3.35 -11.37
N GLY A 149 23.61 4.04 -11.05
CA GLY A 149 22.57 4.42 -12.00
C GLY A 149 21.56 3.31 -12.30
N LYS A 150 21.51 2.25 -11.50
CA LYS A 150 20.55 1.15 -11.67
C LYS A 150 19.30 1.36 -10.86
N ALA A 151 18.15 1.08 -11.50
CA ALA A 151 16.83 1.22 -10.91
C ALA A 151 16.45 -0.02 -10.08
N GLY A 152 15.78 0.20 -8.96
CA GLY A 152 15.29 -0.87 -8.10
C GLY A 152 14.32 -0.36 -7.04
N PHE A 153 13.88 -1.27 -6.18
CA PHE A 153 13.10 -0.92 -4.98
C PHE A 153 13.95 -1.06 -3.73
N PHE A 154 13.60 -0.38 -2.66
CA PHE A 154 14.27 -0.60 -1.39
C PHE A 154 13.95 -1.98 -0.82
N GLY A 155 14.95 -2.58 -0.18
CA GLY A 155 14.76 -3.71 0.72
C GLY A 155 13.90 -3.31 1.92
N SER A 156 13.28 -4.30 2.56
CA SER A 156 12.41 -4.03 3.71
C SER A 156 13.16 -3.27 4.81
N ARG A 157 12.60 -2.13 5.24
CA ARG A 157 13.16 -1.26 6.29
C ARG A 157 14.63 -0.89 6.06
N SER A 158 15.01 -0.75 4.82
CA SER A 158 16.36 -0.47 4.38
C SER A 158 16.35 0.62 3.33
N HIS A 159 17.47 1.34 3.20
CA HIS A 159 17.75 2.24 2.09
C HIS A 159 18.62 1.58 1.02
N ASN A 160 18.90 0.28 1.16
CA ASN A 160 19.61 -0.46 0.13
C ASN A 160 18.69 -0.70 -1.06
N SER A 161 19.09 -0.25 -2.23
CA SER A 161 18.35 -0.52 -3.46
C SER A 161 18.56 -1.97 -3.88
N ILE A 162 17.48 -2.70 -4.06
CA ILE A 162 17.45 -4.03 -4.62
C ILE A 162 17.14 -3.88 -6.10
N GLN A 163 18.14 -4.17 -6.93
CA GLN A 163 17.97 -4.18 -8.38
C GLN A 163 16.96 -5.26 -8.77
N ILE A 164 16.04 -4.91 -9.64
CA ILE A 164 15.01 -5.82 -10.13
C ILE A 164 14.99 -5.78 -11.66
N ASP A 165 14.59 -6.87 -12.28
CA ASP A 165 14.34 -6.91 -13.72
C ASP A 165 12.90 -6.46 -14.04
N ASP A 166 11.94 -6.90 -13.21
CA ASP A 166 10.52 -6.58 -13.36
C ASP A 166 9.80 -6.67 -12.00
N CYS A 167 8.54 -6.25 -11.97
CA CYS A 167 7.68 -6.34 -10.79
C CYS A 167 6.30 -6.87 -11.16
N LEU A 168 5.99 -8.08 -10.71
CA LEU A 168 4.73 -8.77 -11.03
C LEU A 168 3.47 -8.05 -10.50
N THR A 169 3.59 -7.14 -9.52
CA THR A 169 2.44 -6.35 -9.08
C THR A 169 2.14 -5.18 -10.00
N CYS A 170 3.13 -4.71 -10.77
CA CYS A 170 2.96 -3.60 -11.70
C CYS A 170 2.20 -4.03 -12.96
N VAL A 171 1.39 -3.11 -13.50
CA VAL A 171 0.72 -3.34 -14.79
C VAL A 171 1.74 -3.41 -15.93
N PRO A 172 1.55 -4.25 -16.95
CA PRO A 172 2.51 -4.39 -18.05
C PRO A 172 2.77 -3.09 -18.81
N VAL A 173 1.80 -2.17 -18.85
CA VAL A 173 1.93 -0.86 -19.49
C VAL A 173 3.10 -0.02 -18.92
N LEU A 174 3.46 -0.22 -17.66
CA LEU A 174 4.62 0.45 -17.05
C LEU A 174 5.94 0.05 -17.72
N LYS A 175 6.00 -1.14 -18.37
CA LYS A 175 7.19 -1.66 -19.06
C LYS A 175 8.44 -1.59 -18.17
N LEU A 176 8.33 -2.12 -16.96
CA LEU A 176 9.34 -1.96 -15.93
C LEU A 176 10.68 -2.51 -16.34
N ALA A 177 10.70 -3.67 -17.04
CA ALA A 177 11.93 -4.28 -17.56
C ALA A 177 12.71 -3.34 -18.50
N GLU A 178 12.00 -2.54 -19.31
CA GLU A 178 12.63 -1.51 -20.14
C GLU A 178 13.31 -0.42 -19.30
N ILE A 179 12.65 0.03 -18.23
CA ILE A 179 13.15 1.08 -17.32
C ILE A 179 14.37 0.55 -16.54
N THR A 180 14.28 -0.65 -16.00
CA THR A 180 15.33 -1.24 -15.14
C THR A 180 16.59 -1.64 -15.92
N SER A 181 16.46 -1.93 -17.23
CA SER A 181 17.61 -2.22 -18.10
C SER A 181 18.47 -0.99 -18.43
N ARG A 182 17.94 0.21 -18.27
CA ARG A 182 18.62 1.49 -18.59
C ARG A 182 19.51 1.94 -17.44
N THR A 183 20.37 2.91 -17.73
CA THR A 183 21.17 3.64 -16.74
C THR A 183 20.57 5.04 -16.57
N TRP A 184 20.36 5.45 -15.34
CA TRP A 184 19.73 6.71 -14.96
C TRP A 184 20.69 7.58 -14.16
N GLN A 185 20.28 8.81 -13.86
CA GLN A 185 21.07 9.69 -12.99
C GLN A 185 21.21 9.05 -11.59
N PRO A 186 22.43 8.80 -11.11
CA PRO A 186 22.67 8.16 -9.81
C PRO A 186 22.06 8.92 -8.64
N ASN A 187 21.67 8.16 -7.60
CA ASN A 187 21.13 8.69 -6.33
C ASN A 187 19.88 9.56 -6.49
N THR A 188 19.03 9.22 -7.45
CA THR A 188 17.75 9.88 -7.70
C THR A 188 16.59 8.90 -7.53
N LYS A 189 15.37 9.38 -7.79
CA LYS A 189 14.16 8.57 -7.82
C LYS A 189 13.49 8.75 -9.18
N LEU A 190 12.85 7.69 -9.66
CA LEU A 190 11.93 7.77 -10.80
C LEU A 190 10.53 7.51 -10.30
N GLU A 191 9.64 8.42 -10.58
CA GLU A 191 8.21 8.25 -10.43
C GLU A 191 7.67 7.74 -11.76
N ILE A 192 7.02 6.59 -11.73
CA ILE A 192 6.45 5.98 -12.91
C ILE A 192 4.96 5.81 -12.71
N SER A 193 4.18 6.15 -13.71
CA SER A 193 2.73 6.01 -13.69
C SER A 193 2.21 5.60 -15.05
N ALA A 194 1.09 4.87 -15.07
CA ALA A 194 0.38 4.51 -16.28
C ALA A 194 -1.12 4.53 -16.05
N ASN A 195 -1.88 4.83 -17.10
CA ASN A 195 -3.32 4.72 -17.13
C ASN A 195 -3.79 3.41 -17.79
N ASN A 196 -5.09 3.19 -17.80
CA ASN A 196 -5.68 2.02 -18.45
C ASN A 196 -5.75 2.14 -19.98
N SER A 197 -5.49 3.34 -20.54
CA SER A 197 -5.49 3.58 -22.01
C SER A 197 -4.15 3.24 -22.67
N GLY A 198 -3.11 2.97 -21.86
CA GLY A 198 -1.80 2.57 -22.37
C GLY A 198 -0.74 3.67 -22.32
N ASP A 199 -1.07 4.86 -21.80
CA ASP A 199 -0.09 5.92 -21.61
C ASP A 199 0.75 5.67 -20.35
N ARG A 200 2.02 6.07 -20.42
CA ARG A 200 2.99 5.96 -19.32
C ARG A 200 3.74 7.28 -19.16
N ILE A 201 3.95 7.69 -17.92
CA ILE A 201 4.85 8.78 -17.55
C ILE A 201 6.04 8.21 -16.78
N ILE A 202 7.24 8.69 -17.12
CA ILE A 202 8.44 8.58 -16.29
C ILE A 202 8.85 10.00 -15.90
N ALA A 203 8.96 10.26 -14.62
CA ALA A 203 9.29 11.58 -14.09
C ALA A 203 10.36 11.52 -13.00
N ASN A 204 11.09 12.65 -12.85
CA ASN A 204 11.94 12.95 -11.71
C ASN A 204 11.91 14.48 -11.56
N ALA A 205 11.18 14.99 -10.59
CA ALA A 205 10.86 16.42 -10.44
C ALA A 205 10.15 17.04 -11.65
N ALA A 206 10.36 16.53 -12.86
CA ALA A 206 9.69 16.87 -14.10
C ALA A 206 9.53 15.61 -14.96
N VAL A 207 8.60 15.66 -15.92
CA VAL A 207 8.39 14.58 -16.88
C VAL A 207 9.64 14.40 -17.75
N ILE A 208 10.16 13.17 -17.78
CA ILE A 208 11.29 12.75 -18.63
C ILE A 208 10.76 12.11 -19.90
N GLU A 209 9.74 11.25 -19.79
CA GLU A 209 9.12 10.52 -20.90
C GLU A 209 7.62 10.44 -20.71
N GLY A 210 6.87 10.49 -21.82
CA GLY A 210 5.43 10.38 -21.84
C GLY A 210 4.70 11.71 -21.93
N PRO A 211 3.36 11.70 -21.82
CA PRO A 211 2.56 12.92 -21.81
C PRO A 211 2.79 13.74 -20.53
N LYS A 212 2.38 14.99 -20.53
CA LYS A 212 2.50 15.88 -19.37
C LYS A 212 1.58 15.44 -18.22
N GLU A 213 0.37 15.02 -18.55
CA GLU A 213 -0.61 14.45 -17.62
C GLU A 213 -1.16 13.13 -18.16
N LEU A 214 -1.60 12.24 -17.27
CA LEU A 214 -2.40 11.07 -17.63
C LEU A 214 -3.88 11.45 -17.68
N VAL A 215 -4.58 10.84 -18.63
CA VAL A 215 -6.04 10.89 -18.69
C VAL A 215 -6.58 9.59 -18.09
N GLU A 216 -7.26 9.70 -16.95
CA GLU A 216 -7.87 8.58 -16.25
C GLU A 216 -9.40 8.59 -16.50
N VAL A 217 -9.98 7.42 -16.68
CA VAL A 217 -11.43 7.28 -16.93
C VAL A 217 -12.04 6.39 -15.86
N VAL A 218 -13.07 6.90 -15.17
CA VAL A 218 -13.81 6.16 -14.13
C VAL A 218 -15.32 6.33 -14.39
N GLY A 219 -15.97 5.27 -14.83
CA GLY A 219 -17.34 5.34 -15.30
C GLY A 219 -17.48 6.30 -16.48
N ALA A 220 -18.35 7.30 -16.34
CA ALA A 220 -18.55 8.35 -17.34
C ALA A 220 -17.60 9.56 -17.16
N ASN A 221 -16.81 9.60 -16.10
CA ASN A 221 -15.97 10.72 -15.75
C ASN A 221 -14.55 10.56 -16.27
N THR A 222 -13.97 11.68 -16.72
CA THR A 222 -12.58 11.76 -17.20
C THR A 222 -11.81 12.75 -16.35
N PHE A 223 -10.59 12.36 -15.96
CA PHE A 223 -9.73 13.16 -15.09
C PHE A 223 -8.37 13.38 -15.75
N GLN A 224 -7.89 14.61 -15.74
CA GLN A 224 -6.47 14.91 -15.96
C GLN A 224 -5.73 14.76 -14.62
N VAL A 225 -4.62 14.02 -14.63
CA VAL A 225 -3.84 13.72 -13.45
C VAL A 225 -2.36 13.93 -13.73
N SER A 226 -1.77 14.95 -13.14
CA SER A 226 -0.33 15.22 -13.22
C SER A 226 0.49 14.13 -12.55
N HIS A 227 1.75 13.96 -12.96
CA HIS A 227 2.65 12.96 -12.34
C HIS A 227 2.82 13.18 -10.83
N SER A 228 2.82 14.45 -10.38
CA SER A 228 2.98 14.84 -8.97
C SER A 228 1.70 14.79 -8.15
N SER A 229 0.55 14.57 -8.77
CA SER A 229 -0.73 14.47 -8.08
C SER A 229 -1.02 13.03 -7.64
N PHE A 230 -1.65 12.89 -6.47
CA PHE A 230 -2.09 11.59 -6.01
C PHE A 230 -3.16 11.01 -6.92
N TRP A 231 -3.03 9.74 -7.23
CA TRP A 231 -4.06 8.90 -7.82
C TRP A 231 -3.96 7.49 -7.27
N GLN A 232 -5.06 6.76 -7.20
CA GLN A 232 -5.09 5.39 -6.69
C GLN A 232 -4.13 4.49 -7.46
N SER A 233 -3.23 3.81 -6.75
CA SER A 233 -2.21 2.96 -7.39
C SER A 233 -2.75 1.63 -7.88
N HIS A 234 -3.91 1.17 -7.42
CA HIS A 234 -4.56 -0.04 -7.90
C HIS A 234 -5.50 0.32 -9.03
N LYS A 235 -5.35 -0.32 -10.20
CA LYS A 235 -6.07 0.01 -11.44
C LYS A 235 -7.60 0.03 -11.33
N LEU A 236 -8.18 -0.75 -10.40
CA LEU A 236 -9.63 -0.80 -10.17
C LEU A 236 -10.07 0.00 -8.93
N ALA A 237 -9.16 0.45 -8.09
CA ALA A 237 -9.54 1.17 -6.87
C ALA A 237 -10.34 2.44 -7.15
N PRO A 238 -10.06 3.25 -8.18
CA PRO A 238 -10.89 4.41 -8.47
C PRO A 238 -12.38 4.06 -8.62
N ALA A 239 -12.70 3.02 -9.40
CA ALA A 239 -14.08 2.61 -9.63
C ALA A 239 -14.71 1.99 -8.37
N VAL A 240 -14.04 1.00 -7.77
CA VAL A 240 -14.55 0.26 -6.60
C VAL A 240 -14.77 1.17 -5.40
N LEU A 241 -13.83 2.07 -5.12
CA LEU A 241 -13.95 3.01 -4.00
C LEU A 241 -15.04 4.05 -4.27
N THR A 242 -15.17 4.53 -5.50
CA THR A 242 -16.24 5.46 -5.86
C THR A 242 -17.61 4.83 -5.67
N GLU A 243 -17.80 3.59 -6.15
CA GLU A 243 -19.05 2.86 -5.97
C GLU A 243 -19.40 2.69 -4.48
N ALA A 244 -18.44 2.22 -3.68
CA ALA A 244 -18.64 2.02 -2.24
C ALA A 244 -18.96 3.35 -1.52
N VAL A 245 -18.22 4.42 -1.82
CA VAL A 245 -18.46 5.74 -1.20
C VAL A 245 -19.85 6.25 -1.56
N MET A 246 -20.26 6.17 -2.82
CA MET A 246 -21.59 6.62 -3.24
C MET A 246 -22.72 5.78 -2.62
N GLN A 247 -22.52 4.48 -2.49
CA GLN A 247 -23.46 3.60 -1.81
C GLN A 247 -23.66 3.98 -0.32
N PHE A 248 -22.57 4.28 0.40
CA PHE A 248 -22.65 4.64 1.82
C PHE A 248 -23.07 6.09 2.05
N ALA A 249 -22.76 7.00 1.14
CA ALA A 249 -23.10 8.42 1.27
C ALA A 249 -24.59 8.69 1.05
N GLU A 250 -25.30 7.83 0.32
CA GLU A 250 -26.75 7.92 0.03
C GLU A 250 -27.20 9.32 -0.43
N LEU A 251 -26.34 10.03 -1.19
CA LEU A 251 -26.60 11.40 -1.64
C LEU A 251 -27.86 11.49 -2.50
N GLN A 252 -28.64 12.54 -2.28
CA GLN A 252 -29.86 12.85 -3.01
C GLN A 252 -29.72 14.13 -3.84
N SER A 253 -30.58 14.26 -4.85
CA SER A 253 -30.63 15.49 -5.65
C SER A 253 -30.89 16.72 -4.77
N GLY A 254 -30.05 17.75 -4.92
CA GLY A 254 -30.12 18.99 -4.13
C GLY A 254 -29.22 19.00 -2.89
N ASP A 255 -28.61 17.86 -2.52
CA ASP A 255 -27.70 17.80 -1.38
C ASP A 255 -26.45 18.67 -1.56
N GLN A 256 -25.84 19.02 -0.43
CA GLN A 256 -24.51 19.64 -0.37
C GLN A 256 -23.52 18.63 0.21
N ALA A 257 -22.48 18.35 -0.56
CA ALA A 257 -21.44 17.41 -0.15
C ALA A 257 -20.09 18.14 0.04
N LEU A 258 -19.29 17.65 0.98
CA LEU A 258 -17.94 18.13 1.23
C LEU A 258 -16.96 16.98 1.01
N ASP A 259 -16.07 17.12 0.03
CA ASP A 259 -15.01 16.18 -0.31
C ASP A 259 -13.69 16.67 0.30
N LEU A 260 -13.34 16.16 1.49
CA LEU A 260 -12.12 16.49 2.18
C LEU A 260 -10.98 15.57 1.72
N TYR A 261 -9.83 16.16 1.47
CA TYR A 261 -8.69 15.49 0.82
C TYR A 261 -9.05 15.00 -0.58
N GLY A 262 -9.81 15.84 -1.30
CA GLY A 262 -10.46 15.48 -2.57
C GLY A 262 -9.50 15.17 -3.72
N GLY A 263 -8.20 15.47 -3.58
CA GLY A 263 -7.21 15.22 -4.61
C GLY A 263 -7.57 15.93 -5.92
N VAL A 264 -7.56 15.18 -7.01
CA VAL A 264 -7.96 15.68 -8.34
C VAL A 264 -9.48 15.62 -8.57
N GLY A 265 -10.26 15.17 -7.55
CA GLY A 265 -11.72 15.18 -7.54
C GLY A 265 -12.41 13.87 -7.88
N LEU A 266 -11.80 12.72 -7.58
CA LEU A 266 -12.38 11.40 -7.87
C LEU A 266 -13.79 11.26 -7.30
N PHE A 267 -13.97 11.51 -6.00
CA PHE A 267 -15.28 11.40 -5.33
C PHE A 267 -16.16 12.60 -5.62
N THR A 268 -15.56 13.79 -5.81
CA THR A 268 -16.28 15.00 -6.24
C THR A 268 -17.10 14.77 -7.52
N ALA A 269 -16.53 14.11 -8.55
CA ALA A 269 -17.23 13.83 -9.80
C ALA A 269 -18.45 12.91 -9.59
N ALA A 270 -18.31 11.89 -8.76
CA ALA A 270 -19.41 10.98 -8.46
C ALA A 270 -20.49 11.65 -7.59
N ALA A 271 -20.09 12.43 -6.60
CA ALA A 271 -21.02 13.20 -5.77
C ALA A 271 -21.81 14.20 -6.60
N LEU A 272 -21.17 14.93 -7.55
CA LEU A 272 -21.85 15.82 -8.48
C LEU A 272 -22.95 15.13 -9.28
N SER A 273 -22.66 13.91 -9.75
CA SER A 273 -23.64 13.12 -10.50
C SER A 273 -24.86 12.76 -9.63
N ALA A 274 -24.66 12.52 -8.34
CA ALA A 274 -25.72 12.19 -7.39
C ALA A 274 -26.53 13.41 -6.95
N VAL A 275 -25.87 14.52 -6.60
CA VAL A 275 -26.56 15.73 -6.10
C VAL A 275 -27.24 16.53 -7.21
N GLY A 276 -26.85 16.34 -8.46
CA GLY A 276 -27.43 16.97 -9.63
C GLY A 276 -27.22 18.49 -9.69
N ALA A 277 -27.93 19.17 -10.59
CA ALA A 277 -27.74 20.59 -10.89
C ALA A 277 -28.14 21.53 -9.73
N THR A 278 -29.01 21.08 -8.83
CA THR A 278 -29.51 21.86 -7.68
C THR A 278 -28.69 21.64 -6.41
N GLY A 279 -27.85 20.59 -6.39
CA GLY A 279 -26.90 20.33 -5.31
C GLY A 279 -25.56 21.01 -5.52
N ARG A 280 -24.63 20.84 -4.57
CA ARG A 280 -23.30 21.43 -4.60
C ARG A 280 -22.25 20.48 -4.02
N VAL A 281 -21.04 20.51 -4.54
CA VAL A 281 -19.89 19.82 -3.94
C VAL A 281 -18.77 20.84 -3.69
N ASP A 282 -18.29 20.86 -2.45
CA ASP A 282 -17.13 21.63 -2.03
C ASP A 282 -15.92 20.67 -1.89
N LEU A 283 -14.88 20.85 -2.71
CA LEU A 283 -13.64 20.08 -2.70
C LEU A 283 -12.57 20.85 -1.93
N VAL A 284 -11.95 20.20 -0.92
CA VAL A 284 -10.85 20.76 -0.13
C VAL A 284 -9.62 19.85 -0.27
N GLU A 285 -8.47 20.42 -0.63
CA GLU A 285 -7.23 19.69 -0.87
C GLU A 285 -6.02 20.58 -0.52
N ALA A 286 -5.00 19.98 0.12
CA ALA A 286 -3.77 20.67 0.53
C ALA A 286 -2.71 20.74 -0.58
N SER A 287 -2.69 19.77 -1.51
CA SER A 287 -1.71 19.71 -2.59
C SER A 287 -2.02 20.71 -3.69
N SER A 288 -1.12 21.65 -3.94
CA SER A 288 -1.25 22.63 -5.01
C SER A 288 -1.31 22.00 -6.42
N SER A 289 -0.62 20.88 -6.66
CA SER A 289 -0.68 20.16 -7.92
C SER A 289 -2.06 19.54 -8.13
N ALA A 290 -2.60 18.86 -7.09
CA ALA A 290 -3.93 18.27 -7.17
C ALA A 290 -5.03 19.32 -7.33
N ILE A 291 -4.92 20.48 -6.67
CA ILE A 291 -5.82 21.63 -6.89
C ILE A 291 -5.74 22.15 -8.33
N SER A 292 -4.55 22.18 -8.93
CA SER A 292 -4.41 22.60 -10.33
C SER A 292 -5.13 21.62 -11.27
N ASP A 293 -4.96 20.33 -11.04
CA ASP A 293 -5.67 19.29 -11.80
C ASP A 293 -7.19 19.35 -11.55
N ALA A 294 -7.63 19.52 -10.30
CA ALA A 294 -9.06 19.66 -9.97
C ALA A 294 -9.71 20.88 -10.67
N LYS A 295 -8.99 22.01 -10.77
CA LYS A 295 -9.47 23.17 -11.52
C LYS A 295 -9.60 22.90 -13.02
N VAL A 296 -8.73 22.07 -13.60
CA VAL A 296 -8.88 21.63 -14.98
C VAL A 296 -10.09 20.70 -15.11
N ASN A 297 -10.25 19.77 -14.20
CA ASN A 297 -11.32 18.78 -14.22
C ASN A 297 -12.73 19.40 -14.00
N PHE A 298 -12.83 20.46 -13.17
CA PHE A 298 -14.12 21.01 -12.73
C PHE A 298 -14.28 22.52 -12.92
N GLY A 299 -13.31 23.24 -13.50
CA GLY A 299 -13.32 24.70 -13.55
C GLY A 299 -14.53 25.34 -14.26
N ASN A 300 -15.23 24.56 -15.08
CA ASN A 300 -16.45 24.98 -15.79
C ASN A 300 -17.74 24.43 -15.19
N VAL A 301 -17.66 23.72 -14.04
CA VAL A 301 -18.82 23.11 -13.37
C VAL A 301 -19.34 24.09 -12.32
N PRO A 302 -20.55 24.67 -12.49
CA PRO A 302 -21.00 25.82 -11.70
C PRO A 302 -21.30 25.49 -10.23
N ASN A 303 -21.56 24.25 -9.91
CA ASN A 303 -21.90 23.77 -8.57
C ASN A 303 -20.75 23.01 -7.86
N VAL A 304 -19.51 23.29 -8.29
CA VAL A 304 -18.30 22.86 -7.57
C VAL A 304 -17.52 24.07 -7.09
N ASN A 305 -17.14 24.06 -5.82
CA ASN A 305 -16.15 24.99 -5.28
C ASN A 305 -14.88 24.22 -4.92
N ILE A 306 -13.72 24.79 -5.22
CA ILE A 306 -12.43 24.16 -4.99
C ILE A 306 -11.63 25.06 -4.06
N TYR A 307 -11.20 24.49 -2.93
CA TYR A 307 -10.46 25.20 -1.88
C TYR A 307 -9.09 24.55 -1.67
N LEU A 308 -8.06 25.39 -1.67
CA LEU A 308 -6.73 25.01 -1.18
C LEU A 308 -6.74 25.16 0.34
N GLY A 309 -6.57 24.09 1.06
CA GLY A 309 -6.57 24.07 2.53
C GLY A 309 -6.30 22.68 3.10
N ASP A 310 -5.99 22.68 4.41
CA ASP A 310 -5.77 21.45 5.22
C ASP A 310 -7.04 21.04 5.97
#